data_e83aa934166c3396faac4084d6cedffd
#
_entry.id   e83aa934166c3396faac4084d6cedffd
#
_cell.length_a   1.000
_cell.length_b   1.000
_cell.length_c   1.000
_cell.angle_alpha   90.00
_cell.angle_beta   90.00
_cell.angle_gamma   90.00
#
_symmetry.space_group_name_H-M   'P 1'
#
loop_
_entity.id
_entity.type
_entity.pdbx_description
1 polymer ?
#
loop_
_entity_poly.entity_id
_entity_poly.type
_entity_poly.pdbx_seq_one_letter_code
_entity_poly.pdbx_strand_id
1 'polypeptide(L)'
;TLSVVIAADGLLHRPDISSEEKSLQLFLQLAGRAGRSQKKGKVIFQTYKPSHPVISYLQKRDYERFLIETSKLRKEGNLFPFCKICLLKLSGEDYELTESIAIKVAKYLLEICEKKNWRLIGPAPGLISKVGKKFRWQILIHGPEDSKIPLPDRSLLWELIPKNVFLTIDVNPAEL
;
A
#
# COMPACT_ATOMS: atom_id res chain seq x y z
N THR A 1 34.05 6.58 -7.67
CA THR A 1 32.87 6.00 -8.35
C THR A 1 31.74 7.01 -8.27
N LEU A 2 31.03 7.26 -9.38
CA LEU A 2 29.84 8.11 -9.45
C LEU A 2 28.63 7.21 -9.71
N SER A 3 27.59 7.37 -8.88
CA SER A 3 26.27 6.77 -9.08
C SER A 3 25.23 7.88 -9.19
N VAL A 4 24.30 7.76 -10.13
CA VAL A 4 23.25 8.75 -10.34
C VAL A 4 21.88 8.06 -10.29
N VAL A 5 20.98 8.58 -9.48
CA VAL A 5 19.56 8.17 -9.43
C VAL A 5 18.75 9.23 -10.17
N ILE A 6 18.20 8.85 -11.31
CA ILE A 6 17.37 9.73 -12.13
C ILE A 6 15.92 9.55 -11.70
N ALA A 7 15.18 10.67 -11.56
CA ALA A 7 13.76 10.69 -11.20
C ALA A 7 13.43 9.93 -9.90
N ALA A 8 14.13 10.26 -8.80
CA ALA A 8 13.91 9.65 -7.49
C ALA A 8 12.44 9.77 -7.01
N ASP A 9 11.72 10.78 -7.49
CA ASP A 9 10.30 11.03 -7.17
C ASP A 9 9.39 9.87 -7.53
N GLY A 10 9.68 9.12 -8.60
CA GLY A 10 8.90 7.96 -9.00
C GLY A 10 8.88 6.83 -7.97
N LEU A 11 9.87 6.78 -7.08
CA LEU A 11 9.91 5.85 -5.95
C LEU A 11 9.23 6.44 -4.71
N LEU A 12 9.39 7.75 -4.48
CA LEU A 12 8.88 8.46 -3.29
C LEU A 12 7.36 8.62 -3.30
N HIS A 13 6.75 8.73 -4.48
CA HIS A 13 5.32 9.02 -4.62
C HIS A 13 4.47 7.79 -4.99
N ARG A 14 4.94 6.59 -4.75
CA ARG A 14 4.10 5.41 -4.89
C ARG A 14 2.99 5.44 -3.83
N PRO A 15 1.75 5.13 -4.19
CA PRO A 15 0.63 5.07 -3.26
C PRO A 15 0.69 3.78 -2.41
N ASP A 16 1.74 3.61 -1.66
CA ASP A 16 2.01 2.49 -0.77
C ASP A 16 2.56 3.04 0.55
N ILE A 17 2.02 2.57 1.67
CA ILE A 17 2.41 2.98 3.02
C ILE A 17 3.91 2.79 3.28
N SER A 18 4.53 1.79 2.65
CA SER A 18 5.94 1.46 2.78
C SER A 18 6.85 2.09 1.72
N SER A 19 6.32 2.90 0.80
CA SER A 19 7.08 3.44 -0.33
C SER A 19 8.25 4.32 0.10
N GLU A 20 8.07 5.18 1.09
CA GLU A 20 9.12 6.04 1.63
C GLU A 20 10.23 5.23 2.30
N GLU A 21 9.86 4.22 3.08
CA GLU A 21 10.80 3.33 3.75
C GLU A 21 11.62 2.51 2.75
N LYS A 22 10.95 1.88 1.78
CA LYS A 22 11.59 1.12 0.70
C LYS A 22 12.52 2.02 -0.13
N SER A 23 12.11 3.26 -0.38
CA SER A 23 12.92 4.23 -1.12
C SER A 23 14.17 4.61 -0.35
N LEU A 24 14.05 4.94 0.93
CA LEU A 24 15.19 5.29 1.77
C LEU A 24 16.18 4.13 1.89
N GLN A 25 15.68 2.90 2.09
CA GLN A 25 16.53 1.70 2.11
C GLN A 25 17.31 1.52 0.82
N LEU A 26 16.63 1.63 -0.33
CA LEU A 26 17.26 1.52 -1.64
C LEU A 26 18.33 2.61 -1.86
N PHE A 27 18.01 3.85 -1.50
CA PHE A 27 18.94 4.98 -1.65
C PHE A 27 20.16 4.84 -0.75
N LEU A 28 19.99 4.38 0.49
CA LEU A 28 21.11 4.09 1.40
C LEU A 28 21.98 2.94 0.89
N GLN A 29 21.40 1.89 0.33
CA GLN A 29 22.15 0.79 -0.27
C GLN A 29 22.98 1.27 -1.47
N LEU A 30 22.42 2.11 -2.35
CA LEU A 30 23.14 2.70 -3.47
C LEU A 30 24.28 3.61 -2.98
N ALA A 31 24.03 4.43 -1.96
CA ALA A 31 25.05 5.28 -1.35
C ALA A 31 26.19 4.46 -0.73
N GLY A 32 25.88 3.35 -0.07
CA GLY A 32 26.86 2.44 0.51
C GLY A 32 27.73 1.73 -0.53
N ARG A 33 27.17 1.41 -1.70
CA ARG A 33 27.93 0.79 -2.80
C ARG A 33 28.92 1.74 -3.44
N ALA A 34 28.58 3.00 -3.59
CA ALA A 34 29.48 4.02 -4.16
C ALA A 34 30.73 4.27 -3.31
N GLY A 35 30.70 3.99 -2.01
CA GLY A 35 31.81 4.22 -1.07
C GLY A 35 32.74 3.04 -0.81
N ARG A 36 32.58 1.90 -1.48
CA ARG A 36 33.36 0.67 -1.20
C ARG A 36 34.77 0.61 -1.78
N SER A 37 35.16 1.54 -2.65
CA SER A 37 36.53 1.59 -3.19
C SER A 37 37.40 2.55 -2.41
N GLN A 38 38.74 2.46 -2.51
CA GLN A 38 39.69 3.40 -1.90
C GLN A 38 39.49 4.86 -2.33
N LYS A 39 38.69 5.10 -3.38
CA LYS A 39 38.33 6.43 -3.87
C LYS A 39 36.94 6.81 -3.31
N LYS A 40 36.82 8.03 -2.79
CA LYS A 40 35.54 8.59 -2.35
C LYS A 40 34.50 8.48 -3.45
N GLY A 41 33.40 7.79 -3.18
CA GLY A 41 32.25 7.71 -4.07
C GLY A 41 31.36 8.94 -3.93
N LYS A 42 30.72 9.32 -5.04
CA LYS A 42 29.69 10.36 -5.08
C LYS A 42 28.38 9.76 -5.57
N VAL A 43 27.28 10.11 -4.90
CA VAL A 43 25.95 9.73 -5.36
C VAL A 43 25.14 11.01 -5.57
N ILE A 44 24.48 11.11 -6.72
CA ILE A 44 23.62 12.23 -7.08
C ILE A 44 22.19 11.70 -7.19
N PHE A 45 21.26 12.37 -6.49
CA PHE A 45 19.83 12.08 -6.60
C PHE A 45 19.17 13.26 -7.31
N GLN A 46 18.55 12.98 -8.45
CA GLN A 46 17.72 13.95 -9.16
C GLN A 46 16.27 13.86 -8.63
N THR A 47 15.75 14.96 -8.13
CA THR A 47 14.39 15.05 -7.57
C THR A 47 13.83 16.46 -7.77
N TYR A 48 12.52 16.56 -7.95
CA TYR A 48 11.78 17.83 -7.95
C TYR A 48 11.49 18.34 -6.53
N LYS A 49 11.65 17.47 -5.51
CA LYS A 49 11.39 17.80 -4.09
C LYS A 49 12.62 17.52 -3.23
N PRO A 50 13.68 18.34 -3.32
CA PRO A 50 14.90 18.13 -2.53
C PRO A 50 14.68 18.27 -1.02
N SER A 51 13.59 18.93 -0.60
CA SER A 51 13.17 19.07 0.81
C SER A 51 12.32 17.90 1.31
N HIS A 52 12.09 16.85 0.51
CA HIS A 52 11.34 15.68 0.95
C HIS A 52 11.99 15.04 2.18
N PRO A 53 11.23 14.63 3.22
CA PRO A 53 11.79 14.04 4.44
C PRO A 53 12.78 12.90 4.18
N VAL A 54 12.44 11.97 3.28
CA VAL A 54 13.32 10.85 2.88
C VAL A 54 14.70 11.34 2.41
N ILE A 55 14.76 12.44 1.64
CA ILE A 55 16.02 13.01 1.16
C ILE A 55 16.83 13.58 2.33
N SER A 56 16.17 14.23 3.28
CA SER A 56 16.83 14.74 4.49
C SER A 56 17.45 13.62 5.34
N TYR A 57 16.70 12.53 5.55
CA TYR A 57 17.22 11.36 6.28
C TYR A 57 18.34 10.65 5.51
N LEU A 58 18.24 10.58 4.19
CA LEU A 58 19.30 10.04 3.34
C LEU A 58 20.61 10.82 3.49
N GLN A 59 20.54 12.16 3.47
CA GLN A 59 21.71 13.02 3.64
C GLN A 59 22.38 12.84 5.03
N LYS A 60 21.57 12.69 6.07
CA LYS A 60 22.05 12.47 7.44
C LYS A 60 22.46 11.01 7.70
N ARG A 61 22.12 10.08 6.80
CA ARG A 61 22.26 8.62 6.98
C ARG A 61 21.58 8.11 8.26
N ASP A 62 20.48 8.74 8.63
CA ASP A 62 19.77 8.48 9.88
C ASP A 62 18.50 7.67 9.63
N TYR A 63 18.69 6.40 9.28
CA TYR A 63 17.58 5.47 9.00
C TYR A 63 16.78 5.14 10.27
N GLU A 64 17.47 5.01 11.40
CA GLU A 64 16.83 4.66 12.67
C GLU A 64 15.84 5.74 13.11
N ARG A 65 16.26 6.99 13.07
CA ARG A 65 15.38 8.12 13.38
C ARG A 65 14.20 8.22 12.41
N PHE A 66 14.42 7.97 11.13
CA PHE A 66 13.34 7.90 10.16
C PHE A 66 12.29 6.87 10.58
N LEU A 67 12.71 5.65 10.95
CA LEU A 67 11.80 4.59 11.39
C LEU A 67 11.01 4.99 12.64
N ILE A 68 11.69 5.59 13.64
CA ILE A 68 11.06 6.03 14.88
C ILE A 68 9.97 7.07 14.58
N GLU A 69 10.29 8.11 13.80
CA GLU A 69 9.36 9.19 13.48
C GLU A 69 8.20 8.69 12.60
N THR A 70 8.48 7.86 11.61
CA THR A 70 7.44 7.24 10.76
C THR A 70 6.53 6.33 11.57
N SER A 71 7.09 5.53 12.47
CA SER A 71 6.31 4.65 13.36
C SER A 71 5.37 5.47 14.27
N LYS A 72 5.86 6.59 14.82
CA LYS A 72 5.04 7.48 15.63
C LYS A 72 3.87 8.07 14.82
N LEU A 73 4.13 8.58 13.63
CA LEU A 73 3.10 9.12 12.74
C LEU A 73 2.06 8.06 12.36
N ARG A 74 2.50 6.84 12.07
CA ARG A 74 1.60 5.71 11.78
C ARG A 74 0.72 5.37 12.98
N LYS A 75 1.28 5.38 14.18
CA LYS A 75 0.53 5.14 15.41
C LYS A 75 -0.51 6.23 15.66
N GLU A 76 -0.13 7.50 15.53
CA GLU A 76 -1.04 8.64 15.67
C GLU A 76 -2.15 8.62 14.63
N GLY A 77 -1.83 8.23 13.39
CA GLY A 77 -2.78 8.09 12.29
C GLY A 77 -3.59 6.79 12.31
N ASN A 78 -3.37 5.91 13.29
CA ASN A 78 -3.96 4.57 13.33
C ASN A 78 -3.79 3.81 12.00
N LEU A 79 -2.55 3.83 11.48
CA LEU A 79 -2.16 3.17 10.23
C LEU A 79 -1.41 1.87 10.53
N PHE A 80 -1.34 0.97 9.56
CA PHE A 80 -0.57 -0.27 9.69
C PHE A 80 0.90 0.03 10.08
N PRO A 81 1.48 -0.67 11.08
CA PRO A 81 1.00 -1.91 11.73
C PRO A 81 0.12 -1.71 12.97
N PHE A 82 -0.24 -0.49 13.35
CA PHE A 82 -1.07 -0.19 14.53
C PHE A 82 -2.59 -0.33 14.29
N CYS A 83 -2.96 -0.96 13.21
CA CYS A 83 -4.32 -1.33 12.85
C CYS A 83 -4.30 -2.62 12.05
N LYS A 84 -5.44 -3.27 11.92
CA LYS A 84 -5.63 -4.35 10.94
C LYS A 84 -6.28 -3.82 9.68
N ILE A 85 -5.79 -4.28 8.56
CA ILE A 85 -6.36 -3.98 7.25
C ILE A 85 -6.65 -5.28 6.51
N CYS A 86 -7.70 -5.27 5.72
CA CYS A 86 -8.01 -6.36 4.81
C CYS A 86 -8.45 -5.80 3.47
N LEU A 87 -7.78 -6.21 2.42
CA LEU A 87 -8.01 -5.76 1.08
C LEU A 87 -8.72 -6.85 0.28
N LEU A 88 -9.93 -6.56 -0.16
CA LEU A 88 -10.68 -7.40 -1.07
C LEU A 88 -10.48 -6.88 -2.50
N LYS A 89 -9.99 -7.75 -3.38
CA LYS A 89 -9.77 -7.45 -4.80
C LYS A 89 -10.74 -8.27 -5.63
N LEU A 90 -11.63 -7.59 -6.36
CA LEU A 90 -12.53 -8.22 -7.32
C LEU A 90 -11.99 -8.02 -8.73
N SER A 91 -12.05 -9.05 -9.55
CA SER A 91 -11.58 -8.96 -10.94
C SER A 91 -12.46 -9.77 -11.89
N GLY A 92 -12.81 -9.17 -13.04
CA GLY A 92 -13.63 -9.80 -14.07
C GLY A 92 -13.37 -9.17 -15.44
N GLU A 93 -13.80 -9.87 -16.51
CA GLU A 93 -13.61 -9.37 -17.88
C GLU A 93 -14.66 -8.32 -18.28
N ASP A 94 -15.81 -8.35 -17.65
CA ASP A 94 -16.89 -7.38 -17.83
C ASP A 94 -16.74 -6.27 -16.77
N TYR A 95 -16.62 -5.03 -17.23
CA TYR A 95 -16.43 -3.87 -16.36
C TYR A 95 -17.66 -3.62 -15.48
N GLU A 96 -18.84 -3.51 -16.11
CA GLU A 96 -20.09 -3.14 -15.42
C GLU A 96 -20.52 -4.23 -14.43
N LEU A 97 -20.39 -5.49 -14.81
CA LEU A 97 -20.64 -6.61 -13.91
C LEU A 97 -19.68 -6.59 -12.72
N THR A 98 -18.38 -6.41 -12.98
CA THR A 98 -17.38 -6.42 -11.90
C THR A 98 -17.60 -5.26 -10.91
N GLU A 99 -17.95 -4.07 -11.43
CA GLU A 99 -18.31 -2.91 -10.63
C GLU A 99 -19.56 -3.17 -9.78
N SER A 100 -20.64 -3.65 -10.41
CA SER A 100 -21.89 -3.93 -9.71
C SER A 100 -21.73 -4.95 -8.59
N ILE A 101 -20.91 -5.99 -8.82
CA ILE A 101 -20.59 -6.97 -7.78
C ILE A 101 -19.73 -6.37 -6.67
N ALA A 102 -18.76 -5.50 -7.01
CA ALA A 102 -17.96 -4.80 -6.00
C ALA A 102 -18.83 -3.91 -5.10
N ILE A 103 -19.79 -3.18 -5.68
CA ILE A 103 -20.77 -2.38 -4.93
C ILE A 103 -21.64 -3.27 -4.03
N LYS A 104 -22.11 -4.40 -4.53
CA LYS A 104 -22.93 -5.36 -3.79
C LYS A 104 -22.18 -5.94 -2.57
N VAL A 105 -20.93 -6.35 -2.79
CA VAL A 105 -20.06 -6.87 -1.74
C VAL A 105 -19.74 -5.79 -0.71
N ALA A 106 -19.42 -4.57 -1.15
CA ALA A 106 -19.16 -3.45 -0.25
C ALA A 106 -20.36 -3.12 0.63
N LYS A 107 -21.56 -3.05 0.06
CA LYS A 107 -22.79 -2.79 0.80
C LYS A 107 -23.06 -3.86 1.87
N TYR A 108 -22.88 -5.12 1.53
CA TYR A 108 -23.03 -6.22 2.47
C TYR A 108 -22.00 -6.17 3.62
N LEU A 109 -20.74 -5.87 3.29
CA LEU A 109 -19.67 -5.77 4.29
C LEU A 109 -19.82 -4.52 5.18
N LEU A 110 -20.36 -3.42 4.65
CA LEU A 110 -20.54 -2.17 5.38
C LEU A 110 -21.35 -2.37 6.67
N GLU A 111 -22.48 -3.06 6.58
CA GLU A 111 -23.33 -3.35 7.74
C GLU A 111 -22.61 -4.18 8.83
N ILE A 112 -21.71 -5.08 8.40
CA ILE A 112 -20.93 -5.92 9.31
C ILE A 112 -19.81 -5.09 9.96
N CYS A 113 -19.17 -4.23 9.18
CA CYS A 113 -18.09 -3.36 9.63
C CYS A 113 -18.60 -2.35 10.67
N GLU A 114 -19.71 -1.68 10.40
CA GLU A 114 -20.30 -0.69 11.31
C GLU A 114 -20.63 -1.29 12.68
N LYS A 115 -21.24 -2.48 12.71
CA LYS A 115 -21.57 -3.20 13.95
C LYS A 115 -20.33 -3.56 14.79
N LYS A 116 -19.14 -3.63 14.18
CA LYS A 116 -17.89 -4.04 14.81
C LYS A 116 -16.86 -2.91 14.95
N ASN A 117 -17.28 -1.67 14.69
CA ASN A 117 -16.42 -0.49 14.73
C ASN A 117 -15.23 -0.58 13.75
N TRP A 118 -15.47 -1.13 12.56
CA TRP A 118 -14.55 -1.16 11.44
C TRP A 118 -14.98 -0.16 10.38
N ARG A 119 -14.01 0.37 9.62
CA ARG A 119 -14.26 1.26 8.49
C ARG A 119 -14.13 0.50 7.19
N LEU A 120 -15.00 0.81 6.24
CA LEU A 120 -14.93 0.32 4.87
C LEU A 120 -14.64 1.50 3.93
N ILE A 121 -13.67 1.33 3.05
CA ILE A 121 -13.23 2.30 2.05
C ILE A 121 -13.39 1.65 0.66
N GLY A 122 -14.03 2.34 -0.23
CA GLY A 122 -14.39 1.84 -1.57
C GLY A 122 -15.87 1.44 -1.66
N PRO A 123 -16.26 0.69 -2.73
CA PRO A 123 -15.38 0.14 -3.75
C PRO A 123 -14.76 1.21 -4.63
N ALA A 124 -13.54 0.98 -5.09
CA ALA A 124 -12.84 1.85 -6.02
C ALA A 124 -12.09 1.00 -7.07
N PRO A 125 -11.85 1.53 -8.28
CA PRO A 125 -10.96 0.89 -9.24
C PRO A 125 -9.58 0.65 -8.61
N GLY A 126 -8.97 -0.50 -8.88
CA GLY A 126 -7.61 -0.75 -8.44
C GLY A 126 -6.61 0.23 -9.04
N LEU A 127 -5.45 0.44 -8.39
CA LEU A 127 -4.36 1.30 -8.88
C LEU A 127 -4.01 1.01 -10.34
N ILE A 128 -3.99 -0.26 -10.71
CA ILE A 128 -3.97 -0.71 -12.09
C ILE A 128 -5.36 -1.29 -12.35
N SER A 129 -6.25 -0.43 -12.87
CA SER A 129 -7.66 -0.74 -13.05
C SER A 129 -7.92 -1.86 -14.07
N LYS A 130 -6.95 -2.15 -14.96
CA LYS A 130 -7.04 -3.22 -15.95
C LYS A 130 -5.71 -3.95 -16.10
N VAL A 131 -5.71 -5.27 -15.97
CA VAL A 131 -4.55 -6.12 -16.25
C VAL A 131 -4.97 -7.23 -17.22
N GLY A 132 -4.36 -7.23 -18.39
CA GLY A 132 -4.82 -8.08 -19.49
C GLY A 132 -6.25 -7.76 -19.87
N LYS A 133 -7.14 -8.79 -19.81
CA LYS A 133 -8.57 -8.63 -20.09
C LYS A 133 -9.42 -8.34 -18.86
N LYS A 134 -8.84 -8.32 -17.64
CA LYS A 134 -9.60 -8.20 -16.39
C LYS A 134 -9.57 -6.79 -15.83
N PHE A 135 -10.74 -6.24 -15.55
CA PHE A 135 -10.94 -5.04 -14.75
C PHE A 135 -10.85 -5.38 -13.26
N ARG A 136 -10.34 -4.45 -12.45
CA ARG A 136 -10.07 -4.66 -11.03
C ARG A 136 -10.73 -3.61 -10.17
N TRP A 137 -11.40 -4.07 -9.12
CA TRP A 137 -12.01 -3.25 -8.09
C TRP A 137 -11.46 -3.65 -6.72
N GLN A 138 -11.39 -2.67 -5.82
CA GLN A 138 -10.82 -2.87 -4.49
C GLN A 138 -11.78 -2.34 -3.42
N ILE A 139 -11.86 -3.09 -2.32
CA ILE A 139 -12.55 -2.70 -1.11
C ILE A 139 -11.55 -2.90 0.02
N LEU A 140 -11.27 -1.85 0.78
CA LEU A 140 -10.40 -1.91 1.94
C LEU A 140 -11.26 -1.84 3.20
N ILE A 141 -11.07 -2.78 4.12
CA ILE A 141 -11.61 -2.70 5.48
C ILE A 141 -10.46 -2.50 6.46
N HIS A 142 -10.68 -1.61 7.41
CA HIS A 142 -9.69 -1.12 8.35
C HIS A 142 -10.30 -1.05 9.74
N GLY A 143 -9.58 -1.54 10.75
CA GLY A 143 -10.08 -1.56 12.11
C GLY A 143 -9.02 -1.83 13.17
N PRO A 144 -9.44 -1.94 14.44
CA PRO A 144 -8.52 -2.07 15.57
C PRO A 144 -7.60 -3.28 15.46
N GLU A 145 -6.34 -3.11 15.89
CA GLU A 145 -5.30 -4.15 15.86
C GLU A 145 -5.73 -5.42 16.62
N ASP A 146 -6.33 -5.24 17.78
CA ASP A 146 -6.71 -6.36 18.66
C ASP A 146 -8.03 -7.03 18.28
N SER A 147 -8.75 -6.51 17.27
CA SER A 147 -10.04 -7.06 16.90
C SER A 147 -9.94 -8.08 15.74
N LYS A 148 -10.89 -9.00 15.68
CA LYS A 148 -10.99 -9.96 14.58
C LYS A 148 -11.58 -9.26 13.36
N ILE A 149 -10.96 -9.48 12.19
CA ILE A 149 -11.45 -8.94 10.91
C ILE A 149 -12.90 -9.38 10.68
N PRO A 150 -13.83 -8.45 10.39
CA PRO A 150 -15.25 -8.71 10.31
C PRO A 150 -15.66 -9.28 8.93
N LEU A 151 -15.04 -10.36 8.52
CA LEU A 151 -15.46 -11.08 7.32
C LEU A 151 -16.58 -12.07 7.69
N PRO A 152 -17.63 -12.18 6.86
CA PRO A 152 -18.65 -13.21 7.00
C PRO A 152 -18.06 -14.58 6.62
N ASP A 153 -18.85 -15.61 6.85
CA ASP A 153 -18.49 -16.95 6.39
C ASP A 153 -18.25 -16.97 4.88
N ARG A 154 -17.25 -17.72 4.48
CA ARG A 154 -16.81 -17.77 3.09
C ARG A 154 -17.93 -18.10 2.12
N SER A 155 -18.82 -19.04 2.47
CA SER A 155 -19.98 -19.43 1.66
C SER A 155 -20.86 -18.24 1.30
N LEU A 156 -21.18 -17.39 2.26
CA LEU A 156 -22.06 -16.22 2.08
C LEU A 156 -21.46 -15.18 1.12
N LEU A 157 -20.14 -14.94 1.20
CA LEU A 157 -19.46 -14.05 0.27
C LEU A 157 -19.44 -14.60 -1.15
N TRP A 158 -19.20 -15.91 -1.29
CA TRP A 158 -19.13 -16.56 -2.60
C TRP A 158 -20.50 -16.67 -3.29
N GLU A 159 -21.61 -16.74 -2.54
CA GLU A 159 -22.97 -16.67 -3.10
C GLU A 159 -23.27 -15.33 -3.79
N LEU A 160 -22.63 -14.26 -3.36
CA LEU A 160 -22.79 -12.93 -3.97
C LEU A 160 -22.00 -12.77 -5.26
N ILE A 161 -21.04 -13.63 -5.54
CA ILE A 161 -20.05 -13.48 -6.60
C ILE A 161 -20.27 -14.53 -7.69
N PRO A 162 -20.62 -14.12 -8.91
CA PRO A 162 -20.79 -15.04 -10.03
C PRO A 162 -19.46 -15.64 -10.47
N LYS A 163 -19.50 -16.78 -11.15
CA LYS A 163 -18.32 -17.58 -11.56
C LYS A 163 -17.30 -16.82 -12.43
N ASN A 164 -17.71 -15.78 -13.11
CA ASN A 164 -16.88 -14.96 -14.00
C ASN A 164 -16.23 -13.75 -13.29
N VAL A 165 -16.47 -13.55 -11.98
CA VAL A 165 -15.81 -12.57 -11.14
C VAL A 165 -15.01 -13.29 -10.06
N PHE A 166 -13.73 -12.92 -9.92
CA PHE A 166 -12.82 -13.52 -8.96
C PHE A 166 -12.64 -12.60 -7.76
N LEU A 167 -12.75 -13.15 -6.57
CA LEU A 167 -12.44 -12.46 -5.31
C LEU A 167 -11.13 -12.99 -4.73
N THR A 168 -10.24 -12.07 -4.39
CA THR A 168 -9.05 -12.34 -3.58
C THR A 168 -9.14 -11.52 -2.30
N ILE A 169 -8.85 -12.13 -1.16
CA ILE A 169 -8.83 -11.49 0.15
C ILE A 169 -7.39 -11.52 0.66
N ASP A 170 -6.86 -10.35 0.96
CA ASP A 170 -5.48 -10.16 1.41
C ASP A 170 -5.51 -9.46 2.77
N VAL A 171 -5.00 -10.15 3.79
CA VAL A 171 -4.99 -9.67 5.18
C VAL A 171 -3.64 -9.05 5.48
N ASN A 172 -3.63 -7.81 5.95
CA ASN A 172 -2.43 -7.01 6.19
C ASN A 172 -1.51 -7.00 4.95
N PRO A 173 -2.02 -6.59 3.77
CA PRO A 173 -1.25 -6.63 2.54
C PRO A 173 0.02 -5.79 2.66
N ALA A 174 1.10 -6.26 2.06
CA ALA A 174 2.36 -5.54 2.02
C ALA A 174 2.29 -4.32 1.08
N GLU A 175 1.35 -4.34 0.11
CA GLU A 175 1.09 -3.28 -0.86
C GLU A 175 -0.43 -3.11 -1.03
N LEU A 176 -0.88 -1.87 -1.08
CA LEU A 176 -2.29 -1.50 -1.28
C LEU A 176 -2.62 -1.27 -2.75
#